data_6db8ccd770a0c491c228c97af59fac94
#
_entry.id   6db8ccd770a0c491c228c97af59fac94
#
_cell.length_a   1.000
_cell.length_b   1.000
_cell.length_c   1.000
_cell.angle_alpha   90.00
_cell.angle_beta   90.00
_cell.angle_gamma   90.00
#
_symmetry.space_group_name_H-M   'P 1'
#
loop_
_entity.id
_entity.type
_entity.pdbx_description
1 polymer ?
#
loop_
_entity_poly.entity_id
_entity_poly.type
_entity_poly.pdbx_seq_one_letter_code
_entity_poly.pdbx_strand_id
1 'polypeptide(L)'
;MRDSVIIMGLMLCLGQPVWTVAAEKLQEVRIRWDVHPGSSTHHVAPESAVPSTRFTLLDRHQVSGSLPRQRSAELSSEKIVVVAVDGQGSERYRRIIPDPRILRVEHPGPAHEMRGRALHRARTELRITLPDDPAISEIRLYHPHWTGTAFILEWLGAVQLP
;
A
#
# COMPACT_ATOMS: atom_id res chain seq x y z
N MET A 1 40.52 67.15 19.71
CA MET A 1 39.23 66.65 20.15
C MET A 1 38.71 65.70 19.12
N ARG A 2 38.79 64.39 19.40
CA ARG A 2 38.33 63.31 18.50
C ARG A 2 37.32 62.46 19.26
N ASP A 3 36.07 62.63 18.94
CA ASP A 3 34.97 61.86 19.56
C ASP A 3 34.90 60.50 18.89
N SER A 4 35.19 59.45 19.70
CA SER A 4 35.05 58.07 19.29
C SER A 4 33.64 57.60 19.61
N VAL A 5 32.82 57.35 18.57
CA VAL A 5 31.50 56.75 18.68
C VAL A 5 31.66 55.22 18.68
N ILE A 6 31.34 54.58 19.81
CA ILE A 6 31.29 53.15 19.99
C ILE A 6 29.90 52.70 19.51
N ILE A 7 29.81 52.01 18.39
CA ILE A 7 28.59 51.35 17.89
C ILE A 7 28.54 49.95 18.53
N MET A 8 27.67 49.81 19.53
CA MET A 8 27.40 48.55 20.18
C MET A 8 26.40 47.73 19.31
N GLY A 9 26.93 46.79 18.56
CA GLY A 9 26.14 45.89 17.71
C GLY A 9 25.29 44.94 18.55
N LEU A 10 23.99 45.15 18.54
CA LEU A 10 23.00 44.24 19.13
C LEU A 10 22.79 43.03 18.19
N MET A 11 23.39 41.89 18.54
CA MET A 11 23.26 40.64 17.79
C MET A 11 21.92 40.00 18.17
N LEU A 12 20.88 40.24 17.38
CA LEU A 12 19.59 39.54 17.46
C LEU A 12 19.78 38.09 17.05
N CYS A 13 19.86 37.17 17.98
CA CYS A 13 19.70 35.75 17.76
C CYS A 13 18.24 35.48 17.37
N LEU A 14 17.95 35.49 16.07
CA LEU A 14 16.68 35.00 15.52
C LEU A 14 16.62 33.48 15.76
N GLY A 15 15.95 33.10 16.86
CA GLY A 15 15.58 31.69 17.09
C GLY A 15 14.80 31.16 15.90
N GLN A 16 15.39 30.24 15.18
CA GLN A 16 14.69 29.54 14.10
C GLN A 16 13.50 28.79 14.70
N PRO A 17 12.29 28.89 14.14
CA PRO A 17 11.16 28.10 14.61
C PRO A 17 11.50 26.63 14.35
N VAL A 18 11.64 25.86 15.41
CA VAL A 18 11.70 24.40 15.32
C VAL A 18 10.32 23.93 14.90
N TRP A 19 10.15 23.62 13.61
CA TRP A 19 8.93 22.99 13.09
C TRP A 19 8.84 21.59 13.70
N THR A 20 8.14 21.47 14.79
CA THR A 20 7.69 20.18 15.30
C THR A 20 6.68 19.65 14.29
N VAL A 21 7.11 18.70 13.45
CA VAL A 21 6.19 17.92 12.62
C VAL A 21 5.30 17.15 13.60
N ALA A 22 4.06 17.60 13.74
CA ALA A 22 3.07 16.90 14.55
C ALA A 22 2.97 15.47 13.99
N ALA A 23 3.08 14.47 14.87
CA ALA A 23 2.88 13.08 14.46
C ALA A 23 1.46 12.96 13.92
N GLU A 24 1.34 12.56 12.65
CA GLU A 24 0.03 12.32 12.05
C GLU A 24 -0.63 11.14 12.75
N LYS A 25 -1.92 11.26 13.06
CA LYS A 25 -2.71 10.13 13.49
C LYS A 25 -2.96 9.24 12.28
N LEU A 26 -2.57 8.01 12.40
CA LEU A 26 -2.70 6.99 11.37
C LEU A 26 -3.53 5.84 11.91
N GLN A 27 -4.07 5.05 11.00
CA GLN A 27 -4.66 3.76 11.31
C GLN A 27 -3.94 2.66 10.54
N GLU A 28 -3.68 1.56 11.22
CA GLU A 28 -3.22 0.32 10.59
C GLU A 28 -4.41 -0.63 10.45
N VAL A 29 -4.59 -1.16 9.23
CA VAL A 29 -5.64 -2.11 8.89
C VAL A 29 -4.98 -3.40 8.45
N ARG A 30 -5.40 -4.53 9.05
CA ARG A 30 -4.94 -5.87 8.67
C ARG A 30 -6.08 -6.60 7.96
N ILE A 31 -5.78 -7.10 6.76
CA ILE A 31 -6.73 -7.76 5.88
C ILE A 31 -6.17 -9.14 5.53
N ARG A 32 -6.98 -10.19 5.70
CA ARG A 32 -6.68 -11.51 5.14
C ARG A 32 -7.16 -11.56 3.70
N TRP A 33 -6.32 -12.08 2.84
CA TRP A 33 -6.61 -12.31 1.44
C TRP A 33 -6.51 -13.80 1.14
N ASP A 34 -7.66 -14.42 0.83
CA ASP A 34 -7.78 -15.81 0.41
C ASP A 34 -8.13 -15.87 -1.08
N VAL A 35 -7.41 -16.70 -1.83
CA VAL A 35 -7.69 -17.02 -3.23
C VAL A 35 -8.05 -18.49 -3.29
N HIS A 36 -9.28 -18.78 -3.67
CA HIS A 36 -9.75 -20.14 -3.85
C HIS A 36 -9.62 -20.50 -5.33
N PRO A 37 -8.93 -21.61 -5.68
CA PRO A 37 -9.01 -22.16 -7.03
C PRO A 37 -10.48 -22.46 -7.31
N GLY A 38 -10.99 -22.00 -8.45
CA GLY A 38 -12.39 -22.21 -8.81
C GLY A 38 -12.74 -23.69 -8.75
N SER A 39 -13.72 -24.05 -7.93
CA SER A 39 -14.24 -25.41 -7.83
C SER A 39 -15.07 -25.68 -9.07
N SER A 40 -14.51 -26.38 -10.05
CA SER A 40 -15.31 -26.95 -11.15
C SER A 40 -16.07 -28.18 -10.62
N THR A 41 -17.26 -27.95 -10.11
CA THR A 41 -18.20 -29.01 -9.72
C THR A 41 -19.11 -29.42 -10.89
N HIS A 42 -18.57 -29.68 -12.08
CA HIS A 42 -19.31 -30.48 -13.09
C HIS A 42 -18.35 -30.97 -14.18
N HIS A 43 -18.53 -32.23 -14.57
CA HIS A 43 -17.86 -32.98 -15.64
C HIS A 43 -18.14 -32.41 -17.06
N VAL A 44 -17.82 -31.14 -17.30
CA VAL A 44 -17.79 -30.56 -18.65
C VAL A 44 -16.52 -29.72 -18.74
N ALA A 45 -15.79 -29.81 -19.84
CA ALA A 45 -14.45 -29.30 -20.10
C ALA A 45 -14.00 -28.08 -19.29
N PRO A 46 -12.72 -28.03 -18.81
CA PRO A 46 -12.23 -26.98 -17.90
C PRO A 46 -11.99 -25.69 -18.69
N GLU A 47 -13.03 -25.00 -19.09
CA GLU A 47 -12.93 -23.64 -19.60
C GLU A 47 -13.21 -22.68 -18.46
N SER A 48 -12.10 -22.11 -17.92
CA SER A 48 -12.06 -20.90 -17.10
C SER A 48 -12.84 -20.89 -15.77
N ALA A 49 -12.43 -21.73 -14.82
CA ALA A 49 -12.78 -21.47 -13.42
C ALA A 49 -12.07 -20.19 -12.97
N VAL A 50 -12.77 -19.06 -12.97
CA VAL A 50 -12.26 -17.78 -12.45
C VAL A 50 -11.98 -17.96 -10.95
N PRO A 51 -10.74 -17.77 -10.49
CA PRO A 51 -10.41 -17.91 -9.07
C PRO A 51 -11.22 -16.88 -8.25
N SER A 52 -11.94 -17.35 -7.25
CA SER A 52 -12.67 -16.46 -6.37
C SER A 52 -11.71 -15.87 -5.33
N THR A 53 -11.77 -14.57 -5.18
CA THR A 53 -10.95 -13.80 -4.22
C THR A 53 -11.83 -13.35 -3.07
N ARG A 54 -11.36 -13.58 -1.83
CA ARG A 54 -12.05 -13.14 -0.61
C ARG A 54 -11.13 -12.31 0.26
N PHE A 55 -11.62 -11.16 0.71
CA PHE A 55 -10.95 -10.30 1.68
C PHE A 55 -11.74 -10.29 3.00
N THR A 56 -11.02 -10.37 4.12
CA THR A 56 -11.61 -10.34 5.46
C THR A 56 -10.81 -9.37 6.32
N LEU A 57 -11.48 -8.40 6.93
CA LEU A 57 -10.89 -7.54 7.93
C LEU A 57 -10.51 -8.38 9.16
N LEU A 58 -9.24 -8.31 9.57
CA LEU A 58 -8.75 -8.98 10.76
C LEU A 58 -8.69 -8.04 11.95
N ASP A 59 -8.19 -6.83 11.70
CA ASP A 59 -7.92 -5.87 12.77
C ASP A 59 -7.84 -4.44 12.20
N ARG A 60 -8.17 -3.45 13.03
CA ARG A 60 -8.02 -2.02 12.78
C ARG A 60 -7.67 -1.33 14.08
N HIS A 61 -6.56 -0.62 14.12
CA HIS A 61 -6.14 0.15 15.29
C HIS A 61 -5.40 1.42 14.91
N GLN A 62 -5.41 2.39 15.81
CA GLN A 62 -4.68 3.64 15.63
C GLN A 62 -3.19 3.44 15.93
N VAL A 63 -2.36 4.09 15.11
CA VAL A 63 -0.91 4.12 15.27
C VAL A 63 -0.41 5.55 15.14
N SER A 64 0.69 5.86 15.81
CA SER A 64 1.37 7.15 15.67
C SER A 64 2.54 7.00 14.72
N GLY A 65 2.73 7.98 13.84
CA GLY A 65 3.86 7.92 12.91
C GLY A 65 3.72 8.88 11.74
N SER A 66 4.35 8.53 10.64
CA SER A 66 4.20 9.20 9.36
C SER A 66 3.83 8.19 8.28
N LEU A 67 3.03 8.61 7.31
CA LEU A 67 2.72 7.76 6.17
C LEU A 67 4.02 7.37 5.45
N PRO A 68 4.23 6.07 5.19
CA PRO A 68 5.39 5.62 4.46
C PRO A 68 5.43 6.28 3.07
N ARG A 69 6.55 6.88 2.71
CA ARG A 69 6.73 7.48 1.39
C ARG A 69 6.57 6.43 0.30
N GLN A 70 5.78 6.74 -0.71
CA GLN A 70 5.69 5.91 -1.90
C GLN A 70 6.93 6.18 -2.77
N ARG A 71 7.87 5.23 -2.79
CA ARG A 71 9.13 5.36 -3.55
C ARG A 71 8.93 5.23 -5.07
N SER A 72 7.93 4.46 -5.50
CA SER A 72 7.59 4.28 -6.91
C SER A 72 6.08 4.20 -7.06
N ALA A 73 5.52 5.17 -7.78
CA ALA A 73 4.10 5.20 -8.15
C ALA A 73 3.81 4.40 -9.44
N GLU A 74 4.84 3.79 -10.05
CA GLU A 74 4.69 3.04 -11.28
C GLU A 74 3.87 1.76 -11.07
N LEU A 75 2.92 1.54 -11.95
CA LEU A 75 2.14 0.32 -12.01
C LEU A 75 2.98 -0.83 -12.56
N SER A 76 2.80 -2.02 -12.04
CA SER A 76 3.34 -3.26 -12.60
C SER A 76 2.45 -4.43 -12.21
N SER A 77 2.53 -5.53 -12.93
CA SER A 77 1.80 -6.77 -12.62
C SER A 77 2.21 -7.45 -11.31
N GLU A 78 3.29 -6.96 -10.66
CA GLU A 78 3.75 -7.45 -9.35
C GLU A 78 3.28 -6.57 -8.19
N LYS A 79 2.39 -5.64 -8.47
CA LYS A 79 1.86 -4.69 -7.47
C LYS A 79 0.35 -4.76 -7.38
N ILE A 80 -0.19 -4.24 -6.31
CA ILE A 80 -1.62 -3.98 -6.14
C ILE A 80 -1.84 -2.52 -5.82
N VAL A 81 -3.00 -2.00 -6.21
CA VAL A 81 -3.46 -0.65 -5.89
C VAL A 81 -4.49 -0.75 -4.78
N VAL A 82 -4.23 -0.07 -3.69
CA VAL A 82 -5.12 0.06 -2.53
C VAL A 82 -5.75 1.44 -2.59
N VAL A 83 -7.07 1.51 -2.57
CA VAL A 83 -7.84 2.75 -2.58
C VAL A 83 -8.76 2.75 -1.37
N ALA A 84 -8.62 3.72 -0.48
CA ALA A 84 -9.56 3.95 0.60
C ALA A 84 -10.61 4.98 0.15
N VAL A 85 -11.88 4.66 0.33
CA VAL A 85 -13.00 5.50 -0.08
C VAL A 85 -13.93 5.80 1.09
N ASP A 86 -14.66 6.89 0.97
CA ASP A 86 -15.72 7.26 1.92
C ASP A 86 -17.04 6.54 1.59
N GLY A 87 -18.07 6.79 2.42
CA GLY A 87 -19.40 6.21 2.25
C GLY A 87 -20.14 6.62 0.96
N GLN A 88 -19.60 7.62 0.23
CA GLN A 88 -20.10 8.05 -1.07
C GLN A 88 -19.27 7.48 -2.24
N GLY A 89 -18.24 6.71 -1.93
CA GLY A 89 -17.33 6.13 -2.92
C GLY A 89 -16.24 7.07 -3.42
N SER A 90 -16.09 8.26 -2.79
CA SER A 90 -15.04 9.21 -3.15
C SER A 90 -13.68 8.75 -2.60
N GLU A 91 -12.64 8.83 -3.42
CA GLU A 91 -11.30 8.45 -3.03
C GLU A 91 -10.75 9.41 -1.97
N ARG A 92 -10.33 8.86 -0.82
CA ARG A 92 -9.69 9.58 0.29
C ARG A 92 -8.20 9.33 0.37
N TYR A 93 -7.77 8.13 -0.07
CA TYR A 93 -6.37 7.75 -0.05
C TYR A 93 -6.09 6.68 -1.11
N ARG A 94 -4.92 6.75 -1.73
CA ARG A 94 -4.44 5.74 -2.69
C ARG A 94 -3.00 5.37 -2.41
N ARG A 95 -2.70 4.09 -2.57
CA ARG A 95 -1.35 3.57 -2.46
C ARG A 95 -1.11 2.38 -3.38
N ILE A 96 0.10 2.29 -3.92
CA ILE A 96 0.56 1.15 -4.69
C ILE A 96 1.57 0.40 -3.81
N ILE A 97 1.34 -0.90 -3.61
CA ILE A 97 2.21 -1.76 -2.79
C ILE A 97 2.59 -3.02 -3.58
N PRO A 98 3.71 -3.69 -3.26
CA PRO A 98 4.01 -5.00 -3.81
C PRO A 98 2.87 -5.98 -3.55
N ASP A 99 2.59 -6.89 -4.50
CA ASP A 99 1.62 -7.96 -4.27
C ASP A 99 2.16 -8.92 -3.20
N PRO A 100 1.54 -8.99 -2.01
CA PRO A 100 2.05 -9.79 -0.90
C PRO A 100 1.90 -11.30 -1.13
N ARG A 101 1.22 -11.72 -2.18
CA ARG A 101 1.11 -13.13 -2.57
C ARG A 101 2.37 -13.61 -3.29
N ILE A 102 3.14 -12.70 -3.90
CA ILE A 102 4.32 -13.08 -4.67
C ILE A 102 5.48 -13.38 -3.72
N LEU A 103 5.87 -14.64 -3.66
CA LEU A 103 7.08 -15.10 -3.00
C LEU A 103 8.15 -15.39 -4.05
N ARG A 104 9.26 -14.67 -4.00
CA ARG A 104 10.43 -14.97 -4.83
C ARG A 104 11.32 -15.97 -4.08
N VAL A 105 11.52 -17.12 -4.68
CA VAL A 105 12.38 -18.19 -4.15
C VAL A 105 13.55 -18.36 -5.09
N GLU A 106 14.76 -18.27 -4.56
CA GLU A 106 15.97 -18.56 -5.29
C GLU A 106 16.45 -19.97 -4.94
N HIS A 107 16.86 -20.73 -5.92
CA HIS A 107 17.43 -22.07 -5.74
C HIS A 107 18.67 -22.24 -6.62
N PRO A 108 19.68 -23.03 -6.17
CA PRO A 108 20.85 -23.32 -6.97
C PRO A 108 20.47 -24.08 -8.23
N GLY A 109 20.93 -23.60 -9.39
CA GLY A 109 20.83 -24.30 -10.66
C GLY A 109 22.03 -25.25 -10.90
N PRO A 110 22.00 -26.06 -11.99
CA PRO A 110 23.01 -27.10 -12.26
C PRO A 110 24.46 -26.59 -12.41
N ALA A 111 24.65 -25.33 -12.78
CA ALA A 111 25.97 -24.70 -12.99
C ALA A 111 26.34 -23.73 -11.86
N HIS A 112 25.85 -23.92 -10.63
CA HIS A 112 25.99 -23.00 -9.49
C HIS A 112 25.38 -21.61 -9.75
N GLU A 113 24.59 -21.44 -10.81
CA GLU A 113 23.80 -20.24 -11.04
C GLU A 113 22.57 -20.24 -10.14
N MET A 114 22.19 -19.03 -9.64
CA MET A 114 20.96 -18.88 -8.88
C MET A 114 19.79 -18.69 -9.83
N ARG A 115 18.77 -19.53 -9.69
CA ARG A 115 17.52 -19.43 -10.47
C ARG A 115 16.40 -18.95 -9.57
N GLY A 116 15.77 -17.84 -9.96
CA GLY A 116 14.62 -17.29 -9.28
C GLY A 116 13.31 -17.89 -9.80
N ARG A 117 12.39 -18.21 -8.88
CA ARG A 117 11.01 -18.61 -9.20
C ARG A 117 10.04 -17.76 -8.39
N ALA A 118 9.03 -17.22 -9.05
CA ALA A 118 7.89 -16.60 -8.39
C ALA A 118 6.84 -17.65 -8.05
N LEU A 119 6.42 -17.69 -6.79
CA LEU A 119 5.31 -18.51 -6.30
C LEU A 119 4.19 -17.60 -5.83
N HIS A 120 2.95 -17.98 -6.11
CA HIS A 120 1.78 -17.24 -5.62
C HIS A 120 1.15 -17.97 -4.43
N ARG A 121 1.02 -17.28 -3.32
CA ARG A 121 0.34 -17.79 -2.12
C ARG A 121 -1.17 -17.74 -2.32
N ALA A 122 -1.85 -18.83 -1.98
CA ALA A 122 -3.32 -18.87 -1.96
C ALA A 122 -3.91 -18.09 -0.79
N ARG A 123 -3.11 -17.89 0.29
CA ARG A 123 -3.50 -17.09 1.47
C ARG A 123 -2.35 -16.19 1.88
N THR A 124 -2.68 -14.93 2.20
CA THR A 124 -1.73 -13.96 2.71
C THR A 124 -2.43 -12.92 3.60
N GLU A 125 -1.66 -12.12 4.31
CA GLU A 125 -2.15 -10.97 5.06
C GLU A 125 -1.55 -9.69 4.49
N LEU A 126 -2.40 -8.67 4.33
CA LEU A 126 -1.99 -7.31 4.02
C LEU A 126 -2.03 -6.47 5.29
N ARG A 127 -1.01 -5.65 5.45
CA ARG A 127 -0.96 -4.62 6.46
C ARG A 127 -0.88 -3.27 5.75
N ILE A 128 -1.88 -2.43 5.97
CA ILE A 128 -2.05 -1.16 5.26
C ILE A 128 -2.12 -0.04 6.29
N THR A 129 -1.20 0.93 6.17
CA THR A 129 -1.25 2.15 6.97
C THR A 129 -1.92 3.25 6.17
N LEU A 130 -2.95 3.86 6.74
CA LEU A 130 -3.79 4.92 6.16
C LEU A 130 -3.79 6.15 7.07
N PRO A 131 -4.18 7.34 6.57
CA PRO A 131 -4.58 8.44 7.44
C PRO A 131 -5.72 8.02 8.36
N ASP A 132 -5.72 8.51 9.60
CA ASP A 132 -6.84 8.32 10.54
C ASP A 132 -7.98 9.29 10.17
N ASP A 133 -8.59 9.05 9.02
CA ASP A 133 -9.73 9.81 8.50
C ASP A 133 -11.02 9.03 8.79
N PRO A 134 -11.92 9.54 9.67
CA PRO A 134 -13.17 8.87 10.02
C PRO A 134 -14.16 8.75 8.84
N ALA A 135 -13.94 9.49 7.76
CA ALA A 135 -14.78 9.37 6.56
C ALA A 135 -14.47 8.09 5.77
N ILE A 136 -13.30 7.47 5.95
CA ILE A 136 -12.94 6.23 5.26
C ILE A 136 -13.81 5.09 5.79
N SER A 137 -14.64 4.52 4.92
CA SER A 137 -15.56 3.42 5.23
C SER A 137 -15.24 2.13 4.50
N GLU A 138 -14.44 2.17 3.42
CA GLU A 138 -14.16 0.99 2.62
C GLU A 138 -12.73 1.04 2.04
N ILE A 139 -12.08 -0.12 1.97
CA ILE A 139 -10.82 -0.30 1.25
C ILE A 139 -11.09 -1.16 0.03
N ARG A 140 -10.73 -0.65 -1.14
CA ARG A 140 -10.83 -1.30 -2.45
C ARG A 140 -9.45 -1.73 -2.93
N LEU A 141 -9.38 -2.91 -3.52
CA LEU A 141 -8.15 -3.53 -3.98
C LEU A 141 -8.24 -3.82 -5.48
N TYR A 142 -7.19 -3.43 -6.21
CA TYR A 142 -7.11 -3.62 -7.66
C TYR A 142 -5.77 -4.22 -8.05
N HIS A 143 -5.77 -5.01 -9.12
CA HIS A 143 -4.56 -5.51 -9.75
C HIS A 143 -4.30 -4.73 -11.04
N PRO A 144 -3.08 -4.16 -11.24
CA PRO A 144 -2.70 -3.58 -12.52
C PRO A 144 -2.48 -4.66 -13.56
N HIS A 145 -3.30 -4.66 -14.60
CA HIS A 145 -3.16 -5.57 -15.73
C HIS A 145 -2.64 -4.82 -16.96
N TRP A 146 -1.57 -5.32 -17.58
CA TRP A 146 -1.00 -4.75 -18.79
C TRP A 146 -1.72 -5.25 -20.02
N THR A 147 -2.29 -4.34 -20.83
CA THR A 147 -3.06 -4.66 -22.04
C THR A 147 -2.21 -4.73 -23.31
N GLY A 148 -0.90 -4.49 -23.22
CA GLY A 148 0.00 -4.32 -24.37
C GLY A 148 0.29 -2.83 -24.68
N THR A 149 -0.59 -1.92 -24.26
CA THR A 149 -0.46 -0.47 -24.49
C THR A 149 -0.55 0.36 -23.23
N ALA A 150 -1.34 -0.09 -22.23
CA ALA A 150 -1.55 0.63 -20.97
C ALA A 150 -1.85 -0.35 -19.84
N PHE A 151 -1.72 0.12 -18.60
CA PHE A 151 -2.24 -0.59 -17.43
C PHE A 151 -3.70 -0.23 -17.21
N ILE A 152 -4.54 -1.25 -17.04
CA ILE A 152 -5.90 -1.13 -16.51
C ILE A 152 -5.93 -1.68 -15.08
N LEU A 153 -6.84 -1.16 -14.25
CA LEU A 153 -7.03 -1.63 -12.89
C LEU A 153 -8.17 -2.66 -12.87
N GLU A 154 -7.80 -3.91 -12.67
CA GLU A 154 -8.75 -5.01 -12.51
C GLU A 154 -9.22 -5.07 -11.05
N TRP A 155 -10.52 -5.15 -10.85
CA TRP A 155 -11.12 -5.25 -9.53
C TRP A 155 -10.81 -6.58 -8.86
N LEU A 156 -10.23 -6.56 -7.66
CA LEU A 156 -9.98 -7.75 -6.85
C LEU A 156 -11.04 -7.94 -5.75
N GLY A 157 -11.51 -6.85 -5.17
CA GLY A 157 -12.49 -6.88 -4.09
C GLY A 157 -12.40 -5.69 -3.15
N ALA A 158 -13.24 -5.71 -2.09
CA ALA A 158 -13.27 -4.67 -1.08
C ALA A 158 -13.43 -5.21 0.33
N VAL A 159 -13.10 -4.35 1.31
CA VAL A 159 -13.31 -4.58 2.74
C VAL A 159 -13.98 -3.36 3.34
N GLN A 160 -15.14 -3.57 4.00
CA GLN A 160 -15.81 -2.53 4.76
C GLN A 160 -15.08 -2.31 6.08
N LEU A 161 -14.93 -1.04 6.45
CA LEU A 161 -14.39 -0.63 7.74
C LEU A 161 -15.56 -0.21 8.65
N PRO A 162 -15.58 -0.71 9.89
CA PRO A 162 -16.61 -0.34 10.88
C PRO A 162 -16.42 1.09 11.39
#